data_8ad2ff2ac7f330d488351c611f1bd6ee
#
_entry.id   8ad2ff2ac7f330d488351c611f1bd6ee
#
_cell.length_a   1.000
_cell.length_b   1.000
_cell.length_c   1.000
_cell.angle_alpha   90.00
_cell.angle_beta   90.00
_cell.angle_gamma   90.00
#
_symmetry.space_group_name_H-M   'P 1'
#
loop_
_entity.id
_entity.type
_entity.pdbx_description
1 polymer ?
#
loop_
_entity_poly.entity_id
_entity_poly.type
_entity_poly.pdbx_seq_one_letter_code
_entity_poly.pdbx_strand_id
1 'polypeptide(L)'
;MASADPTVAPVIEHRYDTVADDVDALRRGAELARELVSHTAEVGEALWSTSQHLAGTAPMGTGAQAVLDPTCRVLGVENLWVVDGSIMPAITSRGPHATIAMIGHRAAEFLAT
;
A
#
# COMPACT_ATOMS: atom_id res chain seq x y z
N MET A 1 -10.92 6.41 13.58
CA MET A 1 -11.63 5.27 14.20
C MET A 1 -13.09 5.69 14.41
N ALA A 2 -14.06 4.83 14.08
CA ALA A 2 -15.49 5.12 14.27
C ALA A 2 -15.95 4.98 15.73
N SER A 3 -15.26 4.19 16.53
CA SER A 3 -15.58 3.92 17.94
C SER A 3 -14.33 3.47 18.71
N ALA A 4 -14.35 3.61 20.03
CA ALA A 4 -13.38 2.99 20.93
C ALA A 4 -13.72 1.50 21.22
N ASP A 5 -14.93 1.05 20.88
CA ASP A 5 -15.33 -0.35 20.99
C ASP A 5 -14.65 -1.18 19.90
N PRO A 6 -13.80 -2.17 20.26
CA PRO A 6 -13.07 -2.99 19.28
C PRO A 6 -13.96 -3.92 18.45
N THR A 7 -15.22 -4.11 18.82
CA THR A 7 -16.19 -4.91 18.05
C THR A 7 -16.83 -4.14 16.90
N VAL A 8 -16.69 -2.81 16.88
CA VAL A 8 -17.18 -1.95 15.80
C VAL A 8 -16.14 -1.89 14.67
N ALA A 9 -16.54 -2.34 13.48
CA ALA A 9 -15.66 -2.30 12.32
C ALA A 9 -15.17 -0.87 11.99
N PRO A 10 -13.92 -0.69 11.57
CA PRO A 10 -13.40 0.61 11.17
C PRO A 10 -14.09 1.11 9.89
N VAL A 11 -14.23 2.43 9.75
CA VAL A 11 -14.60 3.05 8.48
C VAL A 11 -13.35 3.11 7.61
N ILE A 12 -13.41 2.48 6.43
CA ILE A 12 -12.31 2.45 5.45
C ILE A 12 -12.74 3.22 4.21
N GLU A 13 -12.04 4.33 3.93
CA GLU A 13 -12.22 5.12 2.71
C GLU A 13 -11.03 4.86 1.79
N HIS A 14 -11.25 4.13 0.71
CA HIS A 14 -10.16 3.72 -0.19
C HIS A 14 -9.64 4.85 -1.08
N ARG A 15 -10.50 5.77 -1.54
CA ARG A 15 -10.16 6.96 -2.35
C ARG A 15 -9.28 6.65 -3.57
N TYR A 16 -9.53 5.53 -4.27
CA TYR A 16 -8.70 5.06 -5.39
C TYR A 16 -8.65 6.00 -6.59
N ASP A 17 -9.60 6.91 -6.72
CA ASP A 17 -9.79 7.81 -7.86
C ASP A 17 -9.52 9.29 -7.55
N THR A 18 -8.90 9.57 -6.41
CA THR A 18 -8.68 10.96 -5.96
C THR A 18 -7.38 11.58 -6.44
N VAL A 19 -6.41 10.77 -6.89
CA VAL A 19 -5.10 11.22 -7.39
C VAL A 19 -5.10 11.15 -8.92
N ALA A 20 -5.01 12.30 -9.58
CA ALA A 20 -5.11 12.37 -11.05
C ALA A 20 -4.04 11.55 -11.76
N ASP A 21 -2.79 11.58 -11.29
CA ASP A 21 -1.67 10.84 -11.87
C ASP A 21 -1.90 9.32 -11.80
N ASP A 22 -2.48 8.81 -10.71
CA ASP A 22 -2.82 7.39 -10.55
C ASP A 22 -3.93 6.98 -11.54
N VAL A 23 -4.97 7.81 -11.68
CA VAL A 23 -6.07 7.58 -12.64
C VAL A 23 -5.53 7.56 -14.06
N ASP A 24 -4.65 8.49 -14.42
CA ASP A 24 -4.05 8.54 -15.75
C ASP A 24 -3.11 7.36 -16.01
N ALA A 25 -2.36 6.91 -15.01
CA ALA A 25 -1.53 5.71 -15.12
C ALA A 25 -2.39 4.46 -15.38
N LEU A 26 -3.50 4.32 -14.67
CA LEU A 26 -4.44 3.22 -14.83
C LEU A 26 -5.12 3.24 -16.21
N ARG A 27 -5.51 4.42 -16.72
CA ARG A 27 -6.06 4.57 -18.07
C ARG A 27 -5.07 4.14 -19.15
N ARG A 28 -3.82 4.64 -19.10
CA ARG A 28 -2.75 4.22 -20.02
C ARG A 28 -2.49 2.73 -19.96
N GLY A 29 -2.51 2.13 -18.76
CA GLY A 29 -2.37 0.69 -18.59
C GLY A 29 -3.53 -0.09 -19.25
N ALA A 30 -4.76 0.39 -19.11
CA ALA A 30 -5.93 -0.22 -19.75
C ALA A 30 -5.89 -0.10 -21.28
N GLU A 31 -5.42 1.03 -21.83
CA GLU A 31 -5.22 1.23 -23.27
C GLU A 31 -4.18 0.26 -23.81
N LEU A 32 -3.02 0.16 -23.17
CA LEU A 32 -1.98 -0.79 -23.54
C LEU A 32 -2.48 -2.25 -23.47
N ALA A 33 -3.24 -2.60 -22.44
CA ALA A 33 -3.83 -3.93 -22.34
C ALA A 33 -4.79 -4.23 -23.49
N ARG A 34 -5.63 -3.25 -23.89
CA ARG A 34 -6.51 -3.41 -25.06
C ARG A 34 -5.74 -3.61 -26.36
N GLU A 35 -4.66 -2.87 -26.58
CA GLU A 35 -3.79 -3.06 -27.76
C GLU A 35 -3.19 -4.47 -27.79
N LEU A 36 -2.70 -4.97 -26.65
CA LEU A 36 -2.07 -6.29 -26.58
C LEU A 36 -3.06 -7.46 -26.76
N VAL A 37 -4.31 -7.30 -26.29
CA VAL A 37 -5.32 -8.38 -26.38
C VAL A 37 -6.37 -8.16 -27.47
N SER A 38 -6.29 -7.09 -28.25
CA SER A 38 -7.27 -6.71 -29.28
C SER A 38 -7.52 -7.79 -30.34
N HIS A 39 -6.64 -8.77 -30.46
CA HIS A 39 -6.77 -9.89 -31.38
C HIS A 39 -7.37 -11.16 -30.75
N THR A 40 -7.64 -11.19 -29.43
CA THR A 40 -7.99 -12.42 -28.73
C THR A 40 -9.19 -12.33 -27.77
N ALA A 41 -9.61 -11.14 -27.35
CA ALA A 41 -10.74 -10.98 -26.41
C ALA A 41 -11.39 -9.59 -26.47
N GLU A 42 -12.71 -9.53 -26.23
CA GLU A 42 -13.38 -8.27 -25.88
C GLU A 42 -12.95 -7.85 -24.47
N VAL A 43 -12.28 -6.72 -24.36
CA VAL A 43 -11.99 -6.08 -23.07
C VAL A 43 -13.21 -5.24 -22.71
N GLY A 44 -14.01 -5.71 -21.76
CA GLY A 44 -15.15 -4.98 -21.21
C GLY A 44 -14.75 -3.68 -20.50
N GLU A 45 -15.72 -2.93 -20.01
CA GLU A 45 -15.45 -1.76 -19.18
C GLU A 45 -14.64 -2.16 -17.94
N ALA A 46 -13.53 -1.46 -17.70
CA ALA A 46 -12.70 -1.69 -16.54
C ALA A 46 -13.43 -1.23 -15.28
N LEU A 47 -13.88 -2.17 -14.47
CA LEU A 47 -14.33 -1.87 -13.10
C LEU A 47 -13.09 -1.75 -12.20
N TRP A 48 -13.03 -0.66 -11.46
CA TRP A 48 -11.99 -0.48 -10.45
C TRP A 48 -12.08 -1.56 -9.39
N SER A 49 -11.01 -2.29 -9.21
CA SER A 49 -10.91 -3.35 -8.20
C SER A 49 -9.52 -3.31 -7.55
N THR A 50 -9.46 -3.69 -6.30
CA THR A 50 -8.19 -3.83 -5.60
C THR A 50 -7.51 -5.16 -5.96
N SER A 51 -6.19 -5.14 -6.17
CA SER A 51 -5.35 -6.34 -6.20
C SER A 51 -4.96 -6.85 -4.80
N GLN A 52 -5.53 -6.26 -3.75
CA GLN A 52 -5.23 -6.55 -2.33
C GLN A 52 -3.77 -6.27 -1.92
N HIS A 53 -3.07 -5.44 -2.66
CA HIS A 53 -1.70 -5.03 -2.39
C HIS A 53 -1.64 -3.65 -1.75
N LEU A 54 -2.43 -3.43 -0.69
CA LEU A 54 -2.47 -2.15 0.02
C LEU A 54 -1.11 -1.87 0.68
N ALA A 55 -0.65 -0.61 0.57
CA ALA A 55 0.63 -0.16 1.08
C ALA A 55 0.55 1.30 1.53
N GLY A 56 1.50 1.76 2.36
CA GLY A 56 1.65 3.17 2.68
C GLY A 56 0.65 3.75 3.69
N THR A 57 -0.14 2.92 4.38
CA THR A 57 -1.10 3.40 5.39
C THR A 57 -0.45 3.78 6.72
N ALA A 58 0.80 3.34 6.95
CA ALA A 58 1.64 3.73 8.08
C ALA A 58 3.07 4.00 7.59
N PRO A 59 3.30 5.03 6.75
CA PRO A 59 4.56 5.20 6.04
C PRO A 59 5.73 5.47 6.99
N MET A 60 6.85 4.79 6.74
CA MET A 60 8.12 5.10 7.39
C MET A 60 8.80 6.28 6.73
N GLY A 61 9.62 7.00 7.48
CA GLY A 61 10.41 8.10 6.95
C GLY A 61 10.87 9.08 8.01
N THR A 62 11.38 10.23 7.52
CA THR A 62 11.84 11.35 8.37
C THR A 62 11.02 12.61 8.15
N GLY A 63 10.08 12.59 7.21
CA GLY A 63 9.21 13.72 6.87
C GLY A 63 7.98 13.84 7.77
N ALA A 64 7.24 14.93 7.62
CA ALA A 64 6.05 15.23 8.43
C ALA A 64 4.89 14.22 8.27
N GLN A 65 4.89 13.43 7.21
CA GLN A 65 3.89 12.38 6.95
C GLN A 65 4.30 11.00 7.50
N ALA A 66 5.54 10.86 7.97
CA ALA A 66 6.00 9.61 8.54
C ALA A 66 5.32 9.34 9.89
N VAL A 67 4.83 8.12 10.07
CA VAL A 67 4.32 7.62 11.35
C VAL A 67 5.28 6.61 11.98
N LEU A 68 6.26 6.15 11.21
CA LEU A 68 7.33 5.24 11.66
C LEU A 68 8.70 5.84 11.32
N ASP A 69 9.68 5.54 12.15
CA ASP A 69 11.08 5.78 11.82
C ASP A 69 11.64 4.69 10.85
N PRO A 70 12.86 4.87 10.30
CA PRO A 70 13.48 3.87 9.41
C PRO A 70 13.77 2.51 10.05
N THR A 71 13.57 2.34 11.35
CA THR A 71 13.69 1.05 12.08
C THR A 71 12.33 0.42 12.38
N CYS A 72 11.27 0.90 11.68
CA CYS A 72 9.89 0.42 11.80
C CYS A 72 9.22 0.75 13.16
N ARG A 73 9.81 1.61 13.98
CA ARG A 73 9.27 2.00 15.28
C ARG A 73 8.23 3.11 15.11
N VAL A 74 7.12 2.99 15.83
CA VAL A 74 6.06 4.02 15.80
C VAL A 74 6.55 5.29 16.51
N LEU A 75 6.43 6.42 15.81
CA LEU A 75 6.83 7.72 16.37
C LEU A 75 5.86 8.14 17.49
N GLY A 76 6.42 8.59 18.62
CA GLY A 76 5.64 9.05 19.76
C GLY A 76 5.00 7.95 20.62
N VAL A 77 5.25 6.68 20.33
CA VAL A 77 4.79 5.54 21.13
C VAL A 77 5.97 4.63 21.46
N GLU A 78 6.13 4.26 22.72
CA GLU A 78 7.19 3.35 23.13
C GLU A 78 6.82 1.89 22.90
N ASN A 79 7.81 1.06 22.56
CA ASN A 79 7.68 -0.39 22.43
C ASN A 79 6.62 -0.85 21.40
N LEU A 80 6.43 -0.07 20.33
CA LEU A 80 5.51 -0.40 19.25
C LEU A 80 6.21 -0.31 17.90
N TRP A 81 6.06 -1.35 17.09
CA TRP A 81 6.59 -1.45 15.72
C TRP A 81 5.48 -1.88 14.77
N VAL A 82 5.57 -1.46 13.52
CA VAL A 82 4.74 -1.97 12.42
C VAL A 82 5.69 -2.51 11.36
N VAL A 83 5.48 -3.77 10.95
CA VAL A 83 6.41 -4.49 10.05
C VAL A 83 5.63 -5.26 8.99
N ASP A 84 5.06 -4.52 8.06
CA ASP A 84 4.31 -5.06 6.92
C ASP A 84 4.31 -4.10 5.73
N GLY A 85 3.48 -4.33 4.72
CA GLY A 85 3.39 -3.46 3.54
C GLY A 85 2.94 -2.04 3.83
N SER A 86 2.31 -1.77 4.97
CA SER A 86 1.83 -0.44 5.33
C SER A 86 2.95 0.57 5.54
N ILE A 87 4.16 0.09 5.90
CA ILE A 87 5.32 0.97 6.15
C ILE A 87 5.94 1.56 4.89
N MET A 88 5.65 0.99 3.71
CA MET A 88 6.23 1.47 2.45
C MET A 88 5.79 2.89 2.13
N PRO A 89 6.72 3.85 1.93
CA PRO A 89 6.36 5.23 1.57
C PRO A 89 5.81 5.34 0.15
N ALA A 90 6.07 4.35 -0.71
CA ALA A 90 5.52 4.21 -2.05
C ALA A 90 5.38 2.74 -2.42
N ILE A 91 4.37 2.42 -3.22
CA ILE A 91 4.17 1.06 -3.75
C ILE A 91 5.25 0.73 -4.78
N THR A 92 5.69 -0.52 -4.80
CA THR A 92 6.61 -1.02 -5.82
C THR A 92 5.93 -1.14 -7.19
N SER A 93 6.68 -1.01 -8.28
CA SER A 93 6.18 -1.18 -9.66
C SER A 93 5.80 -2.63 -10.02
N ARG A 94 6.03 -3.56 -9.10
CA ARG A 94 5.63 -4.97 -9.20
C ARG A 94 4.94 -5.38 -7.91
N GLY A 95 4.35 -6.60 -7.89
CA GLY A 95 3.71 -7.13 -6.69
C GLY A 95 4.63 -7.02 -5.45
N PRO A 96 4.15 -6.50 -4.31
CA PRO A 96 4.99 -6.10 -3.17
C PRO A 96 5.50 -7.25 -2.31
N HIS A 97 5.12 -8.50 -2.59
CA HIS A 97 5.39 -9.65 -1.71
C HIS A 97 6.89 -9.80 -1.34
N ALA A 98 7.79 -9.76 -2.33
CA ALA A 98 9.22 -9.90 -2.07
C ALA A 98 9.76 -8.75 -1.21
N THR A 99 9.30 -7.52 -1.46
CA THR A 99 9.66 -6.35 -0.66
C THR A 99 9.14 -6.47 0.76
N ILE A 100 7.90 -6.93 0.96
CA ILE A 100 7.32 -7.14 2.29
C ILE A 100 8.10 -8.22 3.06
N ALA A 101 8.46 -9.32 2.40
CA ALA A 101 9.27 -10.38 3.01
C ALA A 101 10.67 -9.85 3.43
N MET A 102 11.29 -9.02 2.60
CA MET A 102 12.57 -8.36 2.91
C MET A 102 12.42 -7.39 4.10
N ILE A 103 11.34 -6.61 4.17
CA ILE A 103 11.03 -5.73 5.30
C ILE A 103 10.95 -6.54 6.59
N GLY A 104 10.20 -7.65 6.59
CA GLY A 104 10.08 -8.53 7.75
C GLY A 104 11.43 -9.11 8.20
N HIS A 105 12.24 -9.57 7.26
CA HIS A 105 13.58 -10.09 7.53
C HIS A 105 14.48 -9.00 8.15
N ARG A 106 14.51 -7.82 7.56
CA ARG A 106 15.33 -6.70 8.06
C ARG A 106 14.87 -6.21 9.43
N ALA A 107 13.56 -6.10 9.66
CA ALA A 107 13.02 -5.67 10.94
C ALA A 107 13.34 -6.65 12.08
N ALA A 108 13.40 -7.94 11.81
CA ALA A 108 13.82 -8.95 12.78
C ALA A 108 15.22 -8.67 13.35
N GLU A 109 16.14 -8.12 12.54
CA GLU A 109 17.48 -7.74 13.00
C GLU A 109 17.42 -6.56 13.99
N PHE A 110 16.53 -5.60 13.80
CA PHE A 110 16.34 -4.46 14.71
C PHE A 110 15.69 -4.87 16.04
N LEU A 111 14.80 -5.88 16.00
CA LEU A 111 14.07 -6.35 17.17
C LEU A 111 14.90 -7.35 18.01
N ALA A 112 15.95 -7.92 17.46
CA ALA A 112 16.83 -8.88 18.13
C ALA A 112 17.94 -8.22 18.97
N THR A 113 18.08 -6.89 18.90
CA THR A 113 19.08 -6.10 19.64
C THR A 113 18.47 -5.37 20.80
#